data_13f54e4d48116d4929dfe60d491cd742
#
_entry.id   13f54e4d48116d4929dfe60d491cd742
#
_cell.length_a   1.000
_cell.length_b   1.000
_cell.length_c   1.000
_cell.angle_alpha   90.00
_cell.angle_beta   90.00
_cell.angle_gamma   90.00
#
_symmetry.space_group_name_H-M   'P 1'
#
loop_
_entity.id
_entity.type
_entity.pdbx_description
1 polymer ?
#
loop_
_entity_poly.entity_id
_entity_poly.type
_entity_poly.pdbx_seq_one_letter_code
_entity_poly.pdbx_strand_id
1 'polypeptide(L)'
;MATSQASSLETFTILQTTPSARAARIFGSRLAHTHAFAPAGERIFGEEPPTFAARFGHLGAMGSALLPMAAQGSQPRRFGEFYAEDRLLPYVKAARANGSFGPADAEAIDRLAERLRDGHFDAPQPRLVHTDAALLHGDLWSGNVLWARADAVMDGGGSSSYGSPAYPGLVGRGAADSEAVGVLIDPACHGGHAESDLAQLNVFAAPFVEEIYAGYQEASPLAEGWQERVGLHQLHMLIVHAALFGGSYGPQTIRAARRYL
;
A
#
# COMPACT_ATOMS: atom_id res chain seq x y z
N MET A 1 37.18 14.99 -22.91
CA MET A 1 36.05 14.45 -23.69
C MET A 1 35.19 13.66 -22.73
N ALA A 2 34.06 14.23 -22.30
CA ALA A 2 33.14 13.58 -21.42
C ALA A 2 32.09 12.84 -22.29
N THR A 3 32.08 11.52 -22.24
CA THR A 3 31.09 10.69 -22.87
C THR A 3 29.81 10.74 -22.05
N SER A 4 28.79 11.44 -22.57
CA SER A 4 27.42 11.41 -22.09
C SER A 4 26.87 10.01 -22.29
N GLN A 5 26.68 9.24 -21.21
CA GLN A 5 25.82 8.08 -21.23
C GLN A 5 24.37 8.58 -21.24
N ALA A 6 23.75 8.53 -22.40
CA ALA A 6 22.30 8.66 -22.51
C ALA A 6 21.67 7.43 -21.85
N SER A 7 20.93 7.63 -20.75
CA SER A 7 20.06 6.61 -20.18
C SER A 7 18.92 6.36 -21.17
N SER A 8 18.88 5.19 -21.80
CA SER A 8 17.74 4.75 -22.59
C SER A 8 16.55 4.57 -21.65
N LEU A 9 15.53 5.40 -21.82
CA LEU A 9 14.21 5.17 -21.25
C LEU A 9 13.60 3.99 -22.02
N GLU A 10 13.60 2.81 -21.43
CA GLU A 10 12.85 1.68 -21.97
C GLU A 10 11.35 1.94 -21.72
N THR A 11 10.61 2.10 -22.80
CA THR A 11 9.15 2.26 -22.74
C THR A 11 8.54 0.86 -22.77
N PHE A 12 7.96 0.44 -21.64
CA PHE A 12 7.18 -0.79 -21.57
C PHE A 12 5.73 -0.50 -21.99
N THR A 13 5.27 -1.18 -23.03
CA THR A 13 3.85 -1.16 -23.41
C THR A 13 3.14 -2.31 -22.70
N ILE A 14 2.35 -2.01 -21.69
CA ILE A 14 1.49 -3.01 -21.03
C ILE A 14 0.21 -3.13 -21.84
N LEU A 15 -0.01 -4.29 -22.47
CA LEU A 15 -1.28 -4.62 -23.11
C LEU A 15 -2.32 -4.92 -22.04
N GLN A 16 -3.18 -3.94 -21.74
CA GLN A 16 -4.24 -4.09 -20.76
C GLN A 16 -5.30 -5.09 -21.22
N THR A 17 -5.82 -5.84 -20.27
CA THR A 17 -6.91 -6.78 -20.46
C THR A 17 -7.91 -6.68 -19.33
N THR A 18 -9.05 -7.35 -19.44
CA THR A 18 -10.06 -7.39 -18.38
C THR A 18 -9.67 -8.42 -17.34
N PRO A 19 -9.70 -8.10 -16.03
CA PRO A 19 -9.45 -9.06 -14.98
C PRO A 19 -10.56 -10.13 -14.95
N SER A 20 -10.22 -11.32 -14.43
CA SER A 20 -11.16 -12.36 -14.07
C SER A 20 -11.14 -12.61 -12.57
N ALA A 21 -12.17 -13.24 -12.03
CA ALA A 21 -12.21 -13.66 -10.63
C ALA A 21 -10.98 -14.52 -10.26
N ARG A 22 -10.59 -15.45 -11.13
CA ARG A 22 -9.41 -16.27 -10.95
C ARG A 22 -8.11 -15.43 -10.92
N ALA A 23 -7.96 -14.49 -11.86
CA ALA A 23 -6.79 -13.61 -11.90
C ALA A 23 -6.70 -12.75 -10.62
N ALA A 24 -7.83 -12.23 -10.16
CA ALA A 24 -7.92 -11.46 -8.92
C ALA A 24 -7.52 -12.28 -7.68
N ARG A 25 -7.97 -13.55 -7.61
CA ARG A 25 -7.60 -14.46 -6.52
C ARG A 25 -6.09 -14.78 -6.53
N ILE A 26 -5.51 -15.02 -7.70
CA ILE A 26 -4.06 -15.19 -7.84
C ILE A 26 -3.30 -13.92 -7.44
N PHE A 27 -3.79 -12.75 -7.82
CA PHE A 27 -3.21 -11.47 -7.44
C PHE A 27 -3.20 -11.30 -5.91
N GLY A 28 -4.30 -11.61 -5.23
CA GLY A 28 -4.38 -11.57 -3.77
C GLY A 28 -3.35 -12.46 -3.09
N SER A 29 -3.20 -13.70 -3.59
CA SER A 29 -2.18 -14.63 -3.08
C SER A 29 -0.76 -14.08 -3.29
N ARG A 30 -0.45 -13.51 -4.44
CA ARG A 30 0.87 -12.90 -4.72
C ARG A 30 1.14 -11.67 -3.87
N LEU A 31 0.12 -10.85 -3.63
CA LEU A 31 0.22 -9.69 -2.75
C LEU A 31 0.60 -10.11 -1.32
N ALA A 32 0.06 -11.22 -0.80
CA ALA A 32 0.45 -11.76 0.50
C ALA A 32 1.94 -12.09 0.57
N HIS A 33 2.51 -12.65 -0.48
CA HIS A 33 3.95 -12.92 -0.56
C HIS A 33 4.79 -11.65 -0.70
N THR A 34 4.28 -10.62 -1.40
CA THR A 34 4.93 -9.31 -1.49
C THR A 34 5.00 -8.66 -0.11
N HIS A 35 3.89 -8.67 0.64
CA HIS A 35 3.85 -8.13 2.00
C HIS A 35 4.81 -8.84 2.95
N ALA A 36 5.00 -10.15 2.78
CA ALA A 36 5.92 -10.96 3.59
C ALA A 36 7.39 -10.86 3.18
N PHE A 37 7.70 -10.16 2.07
CA PHE A 37 9.06 -10.07 1.56
C PHE A 37 9.95 -9.22 2.48
N ALA A 38 10.91 -9.83 3.15
CA ALA A 38 11.82 -9.20 4.11
C ALA A 38 13.25 -9.78 3.99
N PRO A 39 13.98 -9.47 2.89
CA PRO A 39 15.30 -10.07 2.63
C PRO A 39 16.37 -9.65 3.65
N ALA A 40 16.20 -8.51 4.31
CA ALA A 40 17.13 -7.99 5.31
C ALA A 40 16.78 -8.42 6.76
N GLY A 41 15.70 -9.20 6.94
CA GLY A 41 15.25 -9.67 8.25
C GLY A 41 14.14 -8.79 8.83
N GLU A 42 14.46 -7.81 9.65
CA GLU A 42 13.46 -6.97 10.33
C GLU A 42 12.97 -5.82 9.45
N ARG A 43 11.71 -5.43 9.63
CA ARG A 43 11.11 -4.20 9.08
C ARG A 43 10.20 -3.59 10.12
N ILE A 44 10.31 -2.28 10.30
CA ILE A 44 9.50 -1.50 11.24
C ILE A 44 8.43 -0.66 10.53
N PHE A 45 7.41 -0.22 11.28
CA PHE A 45 6.38 0.69 10.76
C PHE A 45 6.97 2.02 10.30
N GLY A 46 6.60 2.43 9.10
CA GLY A 46 7.06 3.66 8.46
C GLY A 46 8.41 3.54 7.76
N GLU A 47 9.12 2.42 7.89
CA GLU A 47 10.47 2.27 7.34
C GLU A 47 10.50 2.46 5.82
N GLU A 48 11.43 3.29 5.37
CA GLU A 48 11.67 3.53 3.95
C GLU A 48 12.27 2.29 3.26
N PRO A 49 12.07 2.13 1.94
CA PRO A 49 12.73 1.07 1.20
C PRO A 49 14.26 1.18 1.24
N PRO A 50 15.00 0.07 1.18
CA PRO A 50 16.45 0.10 1.06
C PRO A 50 16.92 1.01 -0.08
N THR A 51 17.99 1.78 0.13
CA THR A 51 18.55 2.73 -0.85
C THR A 51 17.66 3.94 -1.20
N PHE A 52 16.46 4.06 -0.64
CA PHE A 52 15.55 5.18 -0.92
C PHE A 52 16.14 6.52 -0.51
N ALA A 53 16.67 6.62 0.71
CA ALA A 53 17.26 7.84 1.24
C ALA A 53 18.43 8.38 0.40
N ALA A 54 19.25 7.48 -0.17
CA ALA A 54 20.37 7.87 -1.03
C ALA A 54 19.91 8.58 -2.32
N ARG A 55 18.68 8.33 -2.76
CA ARG A 55 18.12 8.88 -4.01
C ARG A 55 17.16 10.04 -3.78
N PHE A 56 16.36 10.00 -2.73
CA PHE A 56 15.24 10.91 -2.51
C PHE A 56 15.27 11.63 -1.15
N GLY A 57 16.28 11.36 -0.29
CA GLY A 57 16.23 11.71 1.14
C GLY A 57 15.20 10.84 1.87
N HIS A 58 14.85 11.19 3.09
CA HIS A 58 13.86 10.43 3.90
C HIS A 58 12.41 10.90 3.69
N LEU A 59 12.10 11.54 2.57
CA LEU A 59 10.78 12.09 2.27
C LEU A 59 10.16 11.33 1.11
N GLY A 60 9.13 10.55 1.40
CA GLY A 60 8.26 9.96 0.42
C GLY A 60 7.15 10.93 -0.04
N ALA A 61 6.41 10.51 -1.05
CA ALA A 61 5.25 11.23 -1.53
C ALA A 61 4.12 10.27 -1.90
N MET A 62 2.89 10.72 -1.68
CA MET A 62 1.67 10.12 -2.19
C MET A 62 0.94 11.20 -3.00
N GLY A 63 1.06 11.13 -4.33
CA GLY A 63 0.75 12.27 -5.19
C GLY A 63 1.64 13.47 -4.85
N SER A 64 1.06 14.62 -4.53
CA SER A 64 1.77 15.82 -4.08
C SER A 64 1.82 15.97 -2.55
N ALA A 65 1.26 15.04 -1.78
CA ALA A 65 1.34 15.04 -0.34
C ALA A 65 2.65 14.41 0.15
N LEU A 66 3.29 15.03 1.13
CA LEU A 66 4.45 14.44 1.79
C LEU A 66 4.03 13.17 2.54
N LEU A 67 4.81 12.11 2.41
CA LEU A 67 4.64 10.86 3.13
C LEU A 67 5.77 10.73 4.15
N PRO A 68 5.53 10.98 5.44
CA PRO A 68 6.54 10.77 6.47
C PRO A 68 7.03 9.32 6.49
N MET A 69 8.35 9.15 6.51
CA MET A 69 9.01 7.84 6.57
C MET A 69 10.01 7.78 7.72
N ALA A 70 10.18 6.60 8.27
CA ALA A 70 11.24 6.30 9.21
C ALA A 70 12.49 5.86 8.45
N ALA A 71 13.65 6.42 8.82
CA ALA A 71 14.93 5.97 8.29
C ALA A 71 15.20 4.51 8.69
N GLN A 72 15.98 3.80 7.88
CA GLN A 72 16.43 2.47 8.26
C GLN A 72 17.19 2.49 9.59
N GLY A 73 16.91 1.52 10.45
CA GLY A 73 17.51 1.45 11.78
C GLY A 73 16.92 2.42 12.81
N SER A 74 15.83 3.12 12.49
CA SER A 74 15.06 3.86 13.49
C SER A 74 14.50 2.94 14.57
N GLN A 75 14.14 3.51 15.73
CA GLN A 75 13.51 2.72 16.79
C GLN A 75 12.14 2.22 16.36
N PRO A 76 11.81 0.95 16.64
CA PRO A 76 10.49 0.40 16.37
C PRO A 76 9.40 1.19 17.10
N ARG A 77 8.25 1.33 16.44
CA ARG A 77 7.03 1.93 16.99
C ARG A 77 5.88 0.95 16.84
N ARG A 78 4.87 1.02 17.69
CA ARG A 78 3.63 0.28 17.50
C ARG A 78 2.86 0.80 16.30
N PHE A 79 1.96 -0.03 15.75
CA PHE A 79 1.13 0.37 14.61
C PHE A 79 0.37 1.67 14.89
N GLY A 80 -0.31 1.75 16.04
CA GLY A 80 -1.13 2.90 16.36
C GLY A 80 -0.34 4.21 16.49
N GLU A 81 0.87 4.17 17.06
CA GLU A 81 1.77 5.33 17.13
C GLU A 81 2.18 5.80 15.73
N PHE A 82 2.64 4.88 14.89
CA PHE A 82 3.00 5.16 13.51
C PHE A 82 1.81 5.72 12.71
N TYR A 83 0.64 5.07 12.83
CA TYR A 83 -0.51 5.43 12.03
C TYR A 83 -1.07 6.81 12.41
N ALA A 84 -1.08 7.14 13.68
CA ALA A 84 -1.47 8.47 14.15
C ALA A 84 -0.49 9.55 13.66
N GLU A 85 0.81 9.38 13.93
CA GLU A 85 1.82 10.41 13.71
C GLU A 85 2.18 10.62 12.24
N ASP A 86 2.24 9.54 11.46
CA ASP A 86 2.76 9.61 10.10
C ASP A 86 1.65 9.49 9.04
N ARG A 87 0.46 8.96 9.40
CA ARG A 87 -0.60 8.67 8.42
C ARG A 87 -1.88 9.48 8.61
N LEU A 88 -2.12 10.09 9.77
CA LEU A 88 -3.30 10.92 9.99
C LEU A 88 -2.96 12.38 10.29
N LEU A 89 -2.23 12.65 11.36
CA LEU A 89 -2.01 14.01 11.87
C LEU A 89 -1.30 14.96 10.88
N PRO A 90 -0.34 14.53 10.05
CA PRO A 90 0.35 15.42 9.11
C PRO A 90 -0.60 16.12 8.12
N TYR A 91 -1.72 15.51 7.81
CA TYR A 91 -2.65 16.00 6.79
C TYR A 91 -3.77 16.91 7.34
N VAL A 92 -3.98 16.92 8.65
CA VAL A 92 -5.05 17.71 9.29
C VAL A 92 -4.93 19.20 8.99
N LYS A 93 -3.71 19.75 9.06
CA LYS A 93 -3.46 21.17 8.79
C LYS A 93 -3.88 21.56 7.37
N ALA A 94 -3.52 20.77 6.37
CA ALA A 94 -3.86 21.03 4.97
C ALA A 94 -5.37 20.85 4.73
N ALA A 95 -6.00 19.83 5.30
CA ALA A 95 -7.45 19.62 5.21
C ALA A 95 -8.26 20.74 5.88
N ARG A 96 -7.75 21.34 6.94
CA ARG A 96 -8.34 22.55 7.53
C ARG A 96 -8.16 23.78 6.65
N ALA A 97 -6.98 23.96 6.10
CA ALA A 97 -6.65 25.13 5.29
C ALA A 97 -7.49 25.21 4.00
N ASN A 98 -7.83 24.07 3.40
CA ASN A 98 -8.67 24.01 2.20
C ASN A 98 -10.19 23.90 2.48
N GLY A 99 -10.58 23.93 3.78
CA GLY A 99 -11.98 23.88 4.20
C GLY A 99 -12.61 22.48 4.23
N SER A 100 -11.83 21.41 4.06
CA SER A 100 -12.33 20.02 4.16
C SER A 100 -12.69 19.65 5.60
N PHE A 101 -11.99 20.22 6.59
CA PHE A 101 -12.22 19.98 8.01
C PHE A 101 -12.57 21.27 8.74
N GLY A 102 -13.67 21.23 9.50
CA GLY A 102 -13.97 22.22 10.53
C GLY A 102 -13.20 21.92 11.84
N PRO A 103 -13.33 22.80 12.86
CA PRO A 103 -12.69 22.58 14.16
C PRO A 103 -13.08 21.24 14.81
N ALA A 104 -14.36 20.90 14.83
CA ALA A 104 -14.86 19.65 15.41
C ALA A 104 -14.38 18.39 14.65
N ASP A 105 -14.08 18.53 13.37
CA ASP A 105 -13.55 17.41 12.56
C ASP A 105 -12.08 17.17 12.90
N ALA A 106 -11.29 18.23 13.07
CA ALA A 106 -9.91 18.11 13.54
C ALA A 106 -9.84 17.48 14.93
N GLU A 107 -10.68 17.93 15.88
CA GLU A 107 -10.78 17.32 17.22
C GLU A 107 -11.17 15.84 17.17
N ALA A 108 -11.98 15.41 16.19
CA ALA A 108 -12.33 14.01 16.02
C ALA A 108 -11.12 13.20 15.56
N ILE A 109 -10.29 13.72 14.67
CA ILE A 109 -9.04 13.07 14.28
C ILE A 109 -8.05 13.03 15.45
N ASP A 110 -7.93 14.10 16.24
CA ASP A 110 -7.05 14.13 17.40
C ASP A 110 -7.44 13.06 18.43
N ARG A 111 -8.74 12.94 18.76
CA ARG A 111 -9.23 11.87 19.65
C ARG A 111 -8.98 10.45 19.10
N LEU A 112 -9.13 10.27 17.79
CA LEU A 112 -8.78 8.99 17.16
C LEU A 112 -7.29 8.71 17.27
N ALA A 113 -6.44 9.72 17.07
CA ALA A 113 -5.00 9.59 17.20
C ALA A 113 -4.59 9.18 18.64
N GLU A 114 -5.25 9.70 19.67
CA GLU A 114 -5.05 9.28 21.06
C GLU A 114 -5.38 7.79 21.24
N ARG A 115 -6.55 7.33 20.75
CA ARG A 115 -6.91 5.90 20.83
C ARG A 115 -5.96 4.98 20.08
N LEU A 116 -5.44 5.45 18.94
CA LEU A 116 -4.40 4.73 18.18
C LEU A 116 -3.12 4.60 19.00
N ARG A 117 -2.63 5.70 19.61
CA ARG A 117 -1.44 5.68 20.47
C ARG A 117 -1.60 4.77 21.68
N ASP A 118 -2.81 4.63 22.20
CA ASP A 118 -3.12 3.72 23.30
C ASP A 118 -3.16 2.24 22.86
N GLY A 119 -3.02 1.96 21.56
CA GLY A 119 -2.97 0.61 21.01
C GLY A 119 -4.34 -0.08 20.87
N HIS A 120 -5.46 0.69 20.92
CA HIS A 120 -6.81 0.10 20.80
C HIS A 120 -7.05 -0.67 19.52
N PHE A 121 -6.28 -0.37 18.47
CA PHE A 121 -6.45 -0.95 17.14
C PHE A 121 -5.23 -1.73 16.66
N ASP A 122 -4.24 -1.93 17.55
CA ASP A 122 -3.09 -2.75 17.23
C ASP A 122 -3.54 -4.20 17.00
N ALA A 123 -3.11 -4.77 15.90
CA ALA A 123 -3.42 -6.13 15.50
C ALA A 123 -2.18 -6.81 14.94
N PRO A 124 -2.08 -8.13 15.04
CA PRO A 124 -0.98 -8.84 14.42
C PRO A 124 -1.04 -8.75 12.89
N GLN A 125 0.12 -8.77 12.27
CA GLN A 125 0.25 -8.91 10.84
C GLN A 125 -0.37 -10.23 10.33
N PRO A 126 -0.75 -10.32 9.06
CA PRO A 126 -1.17 -11.59 8.46
C PRO A 126 -0.07 -12.65 8.57
N ARG A 127 -0.47 -13.91 8.60
CA ARG A 127 0.34 -15.05 9.02
C ARG A 127 1.71 -15.21 8.34
N LEU A 128 1.86 -14.83 7.06
CA LEU A 128 3.14 -14.93 6.35
C LEU A 128 4.13 -13.81 6.71
N VAL A 129 3.65 -12.69 7.25
CA VAL A 129 4.50 -11.56 7.64
C VAL A 129 5.09 -11.85 9.02
N HIS A 130 6.39 -12.05 9.09
CA HIS A 130 7.11 -12.40 10.31
C HIS A 130 7.89 -11.23 10.91
N THR A 131 7.79 -10.06 10.30
CA THR A 131 8.37 -8.79 10.75
C THR A 131 7.30 -7.91 11.40
N ASP A 132 7.68 -6.89 12.17
CA ASP A 132 6.72 -5.95 12.77
C ASP A 132 5.84 -5.28 11.71
N ALA A 133 6.43 -4.95 10.56
CA ALA A 133 5.72 -4.34 9.45
C ALA A 133 5.88 -5.13 8.14
N ALA A 134 4.82 -5.18 7.35
CA ALA A 134 4.79 -5.70 5.98
C ALA A 134 5.48 -4.73 5.01
N LEU A 135 5.95 -5.22 3.87
CA LEU A 135 6.30 -4.37 2.73
C LEU A 135 5.03 -3.94 2.01
N LEU A 136 4.64 -2.69 2.14
CA LEU A 136 3.47 -2.16 1.44
C LEU A 136 3.82 -1.61 0.05
N HIS A 137 2.86 -1.68 -0.84
CA HIS A 137 2.77 -0.79 -2.00
C HIS A 137 2.54 0.66 -1.54
N GLY A 138 1.71 0.86 -0.54
CA GLY A 138 1.48 2.13 0.16
C GLY A 138 0.49 3.07 -0.51
N ASP A 139 0.20 2.89 -1.80
CA ASP A 139 -0.85 3.59 -2.57
C ASP A 139 -1.63 2.59 -3.44
N LEU A 140 -2.13 1.51 -2.81
CA LEU A 140 -2.74 0.39 -3.52
C LEU A 140 -4.24 0.59 -3.74
N TRP A 141 -4.60 1.52 -4.61
CA TRP A 141 -5.97 1.64 -5.11
C TRP A 141 -6.12 1.00 -6.49
N SER A 142 -7.34 0.83 -6.95
CA SER A 142 -7.63 0.11 -8.20
C SER A 142 -6.92 0.67 -9.45
N GLY A 143 -6.61 1.96 -9.49
CA GLY A 143 -5.88 2.60 -10.58
C GLY A 143 -4.39 2.25 -10.64
N ASN A 144 -3.80 1.80 -9.53
CA ASN A 144 -2.42 1.37 -9.46
C ASN A 144 -2.26 -0.14 -9.64
N VAL A 145 -3.33 -0.83 -10.04
CA VAL A 145 -3.31 -2.24 -10.46
C VAL A 145 -3.70 -2.33 -11.93
N LEU A 146 -2.72 -2.47 -12.80
CA LEU A 146 -2.96 -2.72 -14.22
C LEU A 146 -3.14 -4.22 -14.46
N TRP A 147 -4.17 -4.55 -15.22
CA TRP A 147 -4.40 -5.94 -15.60
C TRP A 147 -3.84 -6.17 -17.01
N ALA A 148 -2.80 -6.99 -17.11
CA ALA A 148 -2.08 -7.28 -18.33
C ALA A 148 -2.24 -8.75 -18.72
N ARG A 149 -2.01 -9.06 -20.00
CA ARG A 149 -1.91 -10.46 -20.44
C ARG A 149 -0.62 -11.08 -19.90
N ALA A 150 -0.71 -12.29 -19.39
CA ALA A 150 0.42 -12.99 -18.78
C ALA A 150 1.60 -13.15 -19.76
N ASP A 151 1.32 -13.50 -21.03
CA ASP A 151 2.32 -13.62 -22.08
C ASP A 151 3.06 -12.30 -22.35
N ALA A 152 2.34 -11.17 -22.39
CA ALA A 152 2.94 -9.86 -22.62
C ALA A 152 3.85 -9.36 -21.46
N VAL A 153 3.64 -9.84 -20.24
CA VAL A 153 4.48 -9.50 -19.08
C VAL A 153 5.72 -10.40 -19.00
N MET A 154 5.60 -11.64 -19.46
CA MET A 154 6.67 -12.63 -19.38
C MET A 154 7.69 -12.51 -20.54
N ASP A 155 7.25 -12.01 -21.71
CA ASP A 155 8.10 -11.83 -22.90
C ASP A 155 8.94 -10.54 -22.88
N GLY A 156 8.72 -9.67 -21.91
CA GLY A 156 9.57 -8.50 -21.67
C GLY A 156 10.96 -8.95 -21.21
N GLY A 157 11.74 -9.51 -22.14
CA GLY A 157 13.09 -10.03 -21.94
C GLY A 157 14.14 -8.95 -21.62
N GLY A 158 13.83 -8.08 -20.68
CA GLY A 158 14.80 -7.24 -20.00
C GLY A 158 15.60 -8.12 -19.06
N SER A 159 16.85 -8.42 -19.41
CA SER A 159 17.85 -8.92 -18.46
C SER A 159 17.94 -7.93 -17.31
N SER A 160 17.11 -8.15 -16.26
CA SER A 160 17.23 -7.44 -15.01
C SER A 160 18.57 -7.82 -14.39
N SER A 161 19.53 -6.92 -14.43
CA SER A 161 20.83 -7.03 -13.74
C SER A 161 20.70 -7.00 -12.22
N TYR A 162 19.50 -6.82 -11.70
CA TYR A 162 19.12 -7.13 -10.33
C TYR A 162 18.65 -8.58 -10.31
N GLY A 163 19.54 -9.46 -9.84
CA GLY A 163 19.22 -10.86 -9.61
C GLY A 163 17.96 -10.98 -8.77
N SER A 164 16.83 -11.03 -9.45
CA SER A 164 15.56 -11.40 -8.86
C SER A 164 15.77 -12.82 -8.36
N PRO A 165 15.67 -13.14 -7.08
CA PRO A 165 15.52 -14.52 -6.68
C PRO A 165 14.25 -14.97 -7.40
N ALA A 166 14.43 -15.74 -8.45
CA ALA A 166 13.32 -16.41 -9.10
C ALA A 166 12.52 -17.06 -7.97
N TYR A 167 11.27 -16.66 -7.79
CA TYR A 167 10.32 -17.46 -7.04
C TYR A 167 10.00 -18.67 -7.92
N PRO A 168 10.72 -19.81 -7.74
CA PRO A 168 10.44 -21.01 -8.50
C PRO A 168 9.13 -21.57 -7.96
N GLY A 169 8.06 -21.37 -8.69
CA GLY A 169 6.74 -21.89 -8.34
C GLY A 169 5.56 -20.94 -8.51
N LEU A 170 5.78 -19.63 -8.70
CA LEU A 170 4.67 -18.68 -8.90
C LEU A 170 4.15 -18.58 -10.33
N VAL A 171 4.85 -19.16 -11.27
CA VAL A 171 4.35 -19.37 -12.64
C VAL A 171 4.08 -20.85 -12.80
N GLY A 172 2.87 -21.29 -12.45
CA GLY A 172 2.40 -22.62 -12.82
C GLY A 172 2.52 -22.75 -14.34
N ARG A 173 3.36 -23.66 -14.81
CA ARG A 173 3.34 -24.13 -16.21
C ARG A 173 1.93 -24.64 -16.47
N GLY A 174 1.12 -23.83 -17.15
CA GLY A 174 -0.28 -24.17 -17.44
C GLY A 174 -1.27 -23.01 -17.38
N ALA A 175 -0.82 -21.76 -17.16
CA ALA A 175 -1.68 -20.61 -17.45
C ALA A 175 -1.92 -20.60 -18.97
N ALA A 176 -3.19 -20.71 -19.39
CA ALA A 176 -3.54 -20.50 -20.78
C ALA A 176 -3.00 -19.12 -21.21
N ASP A 177 -2.44 -19.00 -22.40
CA ASP A 177 -1.74 -17.83 -22.95
C ASP A 177 -2.53 -16.50 -22.94
N SER A 178 -3.72 -16.48 -22.36
CA SER A 178 -4.64 -15.33 -22.27
C SER A 178 -5.01 -14.93 -20.84
N GLU A 179 -4.41 -15.51 -19.78
CA GLU A 179 -4.78 -15.18 -18.43
C GLU A 179 -4.27 -13.79 -18.02
N ALA A 180 -5.14 -12.97 -17.39
CA ALA A 180 -4.79 -11.68 -16.85
C ALA A 180 -3.89 -11.83 -15.61
N VAL A 181 -2.90 -10.94 -15.49
CA VAL A 181 -2.09 -10.77 -14.28
C VAL A 181 -2.16 -9.32 -13.81
N GLY A 182 -2.23 -9.11 -12.49
CA GLY A 182 -2.14 -7.78 -11.90
C GLY A 182 -0.68 -7.31 -11.86
N VAL A 183 -0.44 -6.12 -12.39
CA VAL A 183 0.85 -5.41 -12.39
C VAL A 183 0.71 -4.18 -11.53
N LEU A 184 1.55 -4.04 -10.53
CA LEU A 184 1.58 -2.88 -9.62
C LEU A 184 2.40 -1.76 -10.25
N ILE A 185 1.87 -0.53 -10.16
CA ILE A 185 2.53 0.70 -10.64
C ILE A 185 2.44 1.80 -9.58
N ASP A 186 3.28 2.82 -9.70
CA ASP A 186 3.31 4.03 -8.87
C ASP A 186 3.30 3.76 -7.34
N PRO A 187 4.22 2.95 -6.82
CA PRO A 187 4.22 2.61 -5.41
C PRO A 187 4.72 3.76 -4.53
N ALA A 188 4.12 3.90 -3.35
CA ALA A 188 4.59 4.68 -2.21
C ALA A 188 5.16 3.75 -1.13
N CYS A 189 6.09 2.88 -1.51
CA CYS A 189 6.58 1.76 -0.69
C CYS A 189 7.11 2.18 0.68
N HIS A 190 6.68 1.47 1.72
CA HIS A 190 7.17 1.61 3.09
C HIS A 190 6.77 0.41 3.95
N GLY A 191 7.33 0.33 5.15
CA GLY A 191 6.88 -0.63 6.17
C GLY A 191 5.52 -0.22 6.75
N GLY A 192 4.53 -1.13 6.73
CA GLY A 192 3.21 -0.84 7.27
C GLY A 192 2.42 -2.08 7.67
N HIS A 193 1.16 -1.92 8.03
CA HIS A 193 0.28 -3.05 8.28
C HIS A 193 -0.32 -3.53 6.95
N ALA A 194 -0.22 -4.80 6.64
CA ALA A 194 -0.67 -5.36 5.37
C ALA A 194 -2.16 -5.09 5.06
N GLU A 195 -3.01 -4.98 6.10
CA GLU A 195 -4.42 -4.61 5.95
C GLU A 195 -4.59 -3.23 5.31
N SER A 196 -3.58 -2.34 5.38
CA SER A 196 -3.68 -1.00 4.78
C SER A 196 -3.77 -1.06 3.26
N ASP A 197 -2.92 -1.84 2.60
CA ASP A 197 -2.99 -2.02 1.15
C ASP A 197 -4.31 -2.70 0.72
N LEU A 198 -4.71 -3.74 1.45
CA LEU A 198 -5.98 -4.41 1.18
C LEU A 198 -7.19 -3.48 1.32
N ALA A 199 -7.20 -2.64 2.36
CA ALA A 199 -8.27 -1.68 2.58
C ALA A 199 -8.33 -0.61 1.50
N GLN A 200 -7.18 -0.16 0.98
CA GLN A 200 -7.09 0.84 -0.08
C GLN A 200 -7.71 0.37 -1.39
N LEU A 201 -7.59 -0.91 -1.75
CA LEU A 201 -8.25 -1.50 -2.93
C LEU A 201 -9.76 -1.27 -2.94
N ASN A 202 -10.38 -1.18 -1.78
CA ASN A 202 -11.83 -1.02 -1.65
C ASN A 202 -12.29 0.45 -1.54
N VAL A 203 -11.38 1.43 -1.46
CA VAL A 203 -11.75 2.86 -1.42
C VAL A 203 -12.42 3.30 -2.72
N PHE A 204 -11.91 2.84 -3.85
CA PHE A 204 -12.39 3.18 -5.19
C PHE A 204 -12.88 1.96 -5.98
N ALA A 205 -13.43 0.97 -5.29
CA ALA A 205 -14.09 -0.22 -5.85
C ALA A 205 -13.22 -0.97 -6.88
N ALA A 206 -12.18 -1.69 -6.40
CA ALA A 206 -11.41 -2.58 -7.27
C ALA A 206 -12.28 -3.72 -7.84
N PRO A 207 -12.12 -4.08 -9.12
CA PRO A 207 -12.82 -5.23 -9.68
C PRO A 207 -12.44 -6.51 -8.95
N PHE A 208 -13.44 -7.35 -8.67
CA PHE A 208 -13.26 -8.64 -7.97
C PHE A 208 -12.53 -8.54 -6.63
N VAL A 209 -12.75 -7.45 -5.88
CA VAL A 209 -12.05 -7.22 -4.59
C VAL A 209 -12.23 -8.38 -3.61
N GLU A 210 -13.40 -8.99 -3.56
CA GLU A 210 -13.69 -10.16 -2.71
C GLU A 210 -12.78 -11.36 -3.06
N GLU A 211 -12.51 -11.57 -4.34
CA GLU A 211 -11.59 -12.62 -4.78
C GLU A 211 -10.13 -12.30 -4.44
N ILE A 212 -9.76 -11.01 -4.48
CA ILE A 212 -8.43 -10.57 -4.01
C ILE A 212 -8.26 -10.91 -2.53
N TYR A 213 -9.25 -10.55 -1.69
CA TYR A 213 -9.24 -10.91 -0.27
C TYR A 213 -9.22 -12.42 -0.04
N ALA A 214 -10.03 -13.17 -0.80
CA ALA A 214 -10.06 -14.62 -0.68
C ALA A 214 -8.70 -15.25 -1.00
N GLY A 215 -8.08 -14.86 -2.11
CA GLY A 215 -6.76 -15.36 -2.48
C GLY A 215 -5.65 -14.93 -1.50
N TYR A 216 -5.75 -13.72 -0.95
CA TYR A 216 -4.86 -13.26 0.11
C TYR A 216 -4.99 -14.14 1.36
N GLN A 217 -6.19 -14.34 1.86
CA GLN A 217 -6.46 -15.13 3.05
C GLN A 217 -6.08 -16.61 2.91
N GLU A 218 -6.20 -17.18 1.73
CA GLU A 218 -5.73 -18.55 1.46
C GLU A 218 -4.21 -18.68 1.63
N ALA A 219 -3.47 -17.66 1.18
CA ALA A 219 -2.00 -17.64 1.30
C ALA A 219 -1.56 -17.21 2.71
N SER A 220 -2.19 -16.19 3.26
CA SER A 220 -1.83 -15.54 4.52
C SER A 220 -3.07 -15.09 5.28
N PRO A 221 -3.63 -15.93 6.15
CA PRO A 221 -4.78 -15.57 6.98
C PRO A 221 -4.60 -14.23 7.68
N LEU A 222 -5.60 -13.36 7.55
CA LEU A 222 -5.69 -12.08 8.25
C LEU A 222 -6.05 -12.30 9.73
N ALA A 223 -5.66 -11.36 10.58
CA ALA A 223 -6.00 -11.41 12.00
C ALA A 223 -7.52 -11.32 12.23
N GLU A 224 -8.00 -11.92 13.31
CA GLU A 224 -9.40 -11.83 13.71
C GLU A 224 -9.87 -10.36 13.78
N GLY A 225 -11.10 -10.08 13.35
CA GLY A 225 -11.68 -8.74 13.34
C GLY A 225 -11.13 -7.80 12.25
N TRP A 226 -10.41 -8.31 11.26
CA TRP A 226 -9.86 -7.47 10.18
C TRP A 226 -10.94 -6.70 9.41
N GLN A 227 -12.14 -7.27 9.25
CA GLN A 227 -13.26 -6.61 8.56
C GLN A 227 -13.67 -5.31 9.25
N GLU A 228 -13.59 -5.29 10.59
CA GLU A 228 -13.92 -4.12 11.40
C GLU A 228 -12.86 -3.02 11.26
N ARG A 229 -11.61 -3.40 10.96
CA ARG A 229 -10.49 -2.48 10.77
C ARG A 229 -10.36 -1.91 9.36
N VAL A 230 -11.07 -2.45 8.36
CA VAL A 230 -10.98 -1.96 6.97
C VAL A 230 -11.17 -0.45 6.87
N GLY A 231 -12.23 0.09 7.52
CA GLY A 231 -12.47 1.54 7.50
C GLY A 231 -11.38 2.36 8.20
N LEU A 232 -10.71 1.81 9.23
CA LEU A 232 -9.58 2.44 9.88
C LEU A 232 -8.39 2.57 8.90
N HIS A 233 -8.04 1.49 8.24
CA HIS A 233 -6.93 1.45 7.28
C HIS A 233 -7.19 2.27 6.01
N GLN A 234 -8.45 2.56 5.67
CA GLN A 234 -8.82 3.48 4.58
C GLN A 234 -8.58 4.96 4.91
N LEU A 235 -8.50 5.31 6.20
CA LEU A 235 -8.42 6.70 6.65
C LEU A 235 -7.20 7.44 6.08
N HIS A 236 -6.04 6.79 5.96
CA HIS A 236 -4.86 7.42 5.38
C HIS A 236 -5.14 7.92 3.95
N MET A 237 -5.65 7.08 3.08
CA MET A 237 -5.99 7.49 1.71
C MET A 237 -7.05 8.58 1.69
N LEU A 238 -8.10 8.45 2.49
CA LEU A 238 -9.18 9.44 2.56
C LEU A 238 -8.70 10.81 3.05
N ILE A 239 -7.87 10.85 4.11
CA ILE A 239 -7.37 12.13 4.65
C ILE A 239 -6.37 12.80 3.72
N VAL A 240 -5.52 12.03 3.02
CA VAL A 240 -4.64 12.56 1.97
C VAL A 240 -5.47 13.20 0.87
N HIS A 241 -6.51 12.52 0.39
CA HIS A 241 -7.41 13.08 -0.62
C HIS A 241 -8.18 14.31 -0.12
N ALA A 242 -8.61 14.31 1.15
CA ALA A 242 -9.22 15.50 1.77
C ALA A 242 -8.24 16.67 1.82
N ALA A 243 -6.97 16.42 2.16
CA ALA A 243 -5.93 17.44 2.21
C ALA A 243 -5.56 18.02 0.84
N LEU A 244 -5.53 17.16 -0.21
CA LEU A 244 -5.12 17.57 -1.57
C LEU A 244 -6.26 18.14 -2.40
N PHE A 245 -7.43 17.51 -2.35
CA PHE A 245 -8.51 17.77 -3.32
C PHE A 245 -9.77 18.36 -2.67
N GLY A 246 -9.94 18.20 -1.37
CA GLY A 246 -11.14 18.69 -0.68
C GLY A 246 -12.42 17.97 -1.08
N GLY A 247 -13.51 18.72 -1.30
CA GLY A 247 -14.79 18.17 -1.77
C GLY A 247 -15.41 17.16 -0.82
N SER A 248 -15.86 16.02 -1.33
CA SER A 248 -16.53 14.97 -0.53
C SER A 248 -15.58 14.14 0.34
N TYR A 249 -14.27 14.25 0.15
CA TYR A 249 -13.31 13.44 0.92
C TYR A 249 -13.24 13.83 2.39
N GLY A 250 -13.41 15.13 2.72
CA GLY A 250 -13.50 15.58 4.11
C GLY A 250 -14.62 14.86 4.88
N PRO A 251 -15.90 15.01 4.47
CA PRO A 251 -17.01 14.28 5.08
C PRO A 251 -16.86 12.76 5.08
N GLN A 252 -16.24 12.16 4.07
CA GLN A 252 -15.98 10.71 4.03
C GLN A 252 -14.96 10.31 5.09
N THR A 253 -13.86 11.03 5.22
CA THR A 253 -12.83 10.80 6.24
C THR A 253 -13.44 10.86 7.64
N ILE A 254 -14.20 11.90 7.94
CA ILE A 254 -14.79 12.08 9.27
C ILE A 254 -15.86 11.02 9.59
N ARG A 255 -16.65 10.62 8.59
CA ARG A 255 -17.61 9.53 8.77
C ARG A 255 -16.91 8.20 9.08
N ALA A 256 -15.80 7.92 8.41
CA ALA A 256 -15.00 6.74 8.70
C ALA A 256 -14.35 6.82 10.08
N ALA A 257 -13.72 7.96 10.44
CA ALA A 257 -13.06 8.17 11.72
C ALA A 257 -14.01 8.01 12.91
N ARG A 258 -15.23 8.54 12.82
CA ARG A 258 -16.24 8.47 13.90
C ARG A 258 -16.67 7.06 14.28
N ARG A 259 -16.40 6.05 13.45
CA ARG A 259 -16.68 4.64 13.76
C ARG A 259 -15.71 4.08 14.81
N TYR A 260 -14.61 4.77 15.05
CA TYR A 260 -13.50 4.33 15.90
C TYR A 260 -13.28 5.24 17.12
N LEU A 261 -14.23 6.14 17.41
CA LEU A 261 -14.22 7.06 18.57
C LEU A 261 -14.91 6.46 19.79
#